data_af5b5819dc4f5a0367dd212772ce08af
#
_entry.id   af5b5819dc4f5a0367dd212772ce08af
#
_cell.length_a   1.000
_cell.length_b   1.000
_cell.length_c   1.000
_cell.angle_alpha   90.00
_cell.angle_beta   90.00
_cell.angle_gamma   90.00
#
_symmetry.space_group_name_H-M   'P 1'
#
loop_
_entity.id
_entity.type
_entity.pdbx_description
1 polymer ?
#
loop_
_entity_poly.entity_id
_entity_poly.type
_entity_poly.pdbx_seq_one_letter_code
_entity_poly.pdbx_strand_id
1 'polypeptide(L)'
;MNIKSKQYFNKIKSELNNLNLKNNPKELYEPIKYILKMKSKKIRPILSILAYKLKKNNWQQIVKYVIAIELFHNFTLIHDDIIDNATLRRGKHTINNKWNDNIGILSGDLLMIIANKIFSNLPLNIMQKVLKRFNEIAIKIFEGQHYDMNYENEKLITEKQYINMIRLKTATLIGFSLELGGILSKMKNLDIKNLYRFGEFIGIGFQLQDDYLDVFGDKKFGKKIGGDILLNKKTYLLIKLLESTNEKEKIIINNWINNSNNPKQKIEAITNLMKEKNIDSITESVINDYFNKAFDYLKRIDIKNSKKNELIEFSKNLINRKN
;
A
#
# COMPACT_ATOMS: atom_id res chain seq x y z
N MET A 1 -0.84 17.98 3.64
CA MET A 1 0.60 17.80 3.95
C MET A 1 1.09 19.06 4.66
N ASN A 2 1.76 18.91 5.81
CA ASN A 2 2.43 20.05 6.46
C ASN A 2 3.68 20.48 5.67
N ILE A 3 4.27 21.64 6.01
CA ILE A 3 5.40 22.25 5.29
C ILE A 3 6.59 21.28 5.18
N LYS A 4 6.90 20.52 6.25
CA LYS A 4 8.03 19.57 6.28
C LYS A 4 7.80 18.39 5.33
N SER A 5 6.61 17.80 5.33
CA SER A 5 6.26 16.71 4.40
C SER A 5 6.33 17.17 2.94
N LYS A 6 6.06 18.46 2.65
CA LYS A 6 6.20 19.04 1.31
C LYS A 6 7.66 19.10 0.86
N GLN A 7 8.61 19.38 1.77
CA GLN A 7 10.06 19.36 1.43
C GLN A 7 10.52 17.96 1.04
N TYR A 8 10.13 16.91 1.79
CA TYR A 8 10.47 15.52 1.44
C TYR A 8 9.87 15.13 0.09
N PHE A 9 8.60 15.43 -0.10
CA PHE A 9 7.92 15.17 -1.36
C PHE A 9 8.63 15.82 -2.55
N ASN A 10 8.98 17.10 -2.46
CA ASN A 10 9.64 17.84 -3.54
C ASN A 10 11.03 17.26 -3.85
N LYS A 11 11.81 16.88 -2.82
CA LYS A 11 13.14 16.27 -3.04
C LYS A 11 13.03 14.89 -3.66
N ILE A 12 12.09 14.05 -3.20
CA ILE A 12 11.81 12.74 -3.81
C ILE A 12 11.39 12.90 -5.27
N LYS A 13 10.48 13.86 -5.57
CA LYS A 13 10.03 14.13 -6.93
C LYS A 13 11.19 14.59 -7.82
N SER A 14 12.06 15.45 -7.31
CA SER A 14 13.27 15.88 -8.03
C SER A 14 14.18 14.70 -8.35
N GLU A 15 14.47 13.81 -7.38
CA GLU A 15 15.31 12.63 -7.62
C GLU A 15 14.68 11.65 -8.62
N LEU A 16 13.35 11.44 -8.56
CA LEU A 16 12.65 10.61 -9.54
C LEU A 16 12.68 11.21 -10.96
N ASN A 17 12.59 12.53 -11.07
CA ASN A 17 12.68 13.22 -12.37
C ASN A 17 14.11 13.20 -12.95
N ASN A 18 15.12 13.16 -12.07
CA ASN A 18 16.55 13.13 -12.43
C ASN A 18 17.07 11.70 -12.63
N LEU A 19 16.20 10.66 -12.56
CA LEU A 19 16.61 9.32 -12.91
C LEU A 19 17.10 9.30 -14.36
N ASN A 20 18.33 8.82 -14.55
CA ASN A 20 18.93 8.68 -15.88
C ASN A 20 18.27 7.50 -16.63
N LEU A 21 17.03 7.70 -17.04
CA LEU A 21 16.29 6.77 -17.89
C LEU A 21 16.68 7.01 -19.33
N LYS A 22 17.07 5.95 -20.03
CA LYS A 22 17.35 6.01 -21.47
C LYS A 22 16.13 6.49 -22.25
N ASN A 23 16.33 6.88 -23.49
CA ASN A 23 15.26 7.27 -24.41
C ASN A 23 14.90 6.14 -25.38
N ASN A 24 15.78 5.17 -25.57
CA ASN A 24 15.57 4.03 -26.47
C ASN A 24 15.77 2.70 -25.71
N PRO A 25 14.99 1.65 -25.98
CA PRO A 25 13.78 1.69 -26.84
C PRO A 25 12.69 2.58 -26.26
N LYS A 26 12.04 3.40 -27.10
CA LYS A 26 11.07 4.42 -26.70
C LYS A 26 9.87 3.80 -25.96
N GLU A 27 9.32 2.73 -26.51
CA GLU A 27 8.15 2.03 -25.98
C GLU A 27 8.39 1.42 -24.59
N LEU A 28 9.65 1.18 -24.22
CA LEU A 28 10.02 0.65 -22.91
C LEU A 28 10.13 1.75 -21.85
N TYR A 29 10.71 2.91 -22.20
CA TYR A 29 11.01 3.97 -21.22
C TYR A 29 9.90 5.03 -21.11
N GLU A 30 9.10 5.28 -22.13
CA GLU A 30 7.98 6.23 -22.04
C GLU A 30 6.90 5.83 -21.04
N PRO A 31 6.47 4.55 -20.94
CA PRO A 31 5.53 4.11 -19.93
C PRO A 31 6.06 4.33 -18.52
N ILE A 32 7.36 4.09 -18.28
CA ILE A 32 8.01 4.35 -17.00
C ILE A 32 7.95 5.84 -16.65
N LYS A 33 8.33 6.71 -17.60
CA LYS A 33 8.24 8.17 -17.40
C LYS A 33 6.80 8.62 -17.16
N TYR A 34 5.84 7.99 -17.81
CA TYR A 34 4.42 8.28 -17.67
C TYR A 34 3.90 7.95 -16.26
N ILE A 35 4.15 6.74 -15.73
CA ILE A 35 3.65 6.34 -14.41
C ILE A 35 4.33 7.13 -13.28
N LEU A 36 5.63 7.42 -13.39
CA LEU A 36 6.35 8.20 -12.39
C LEU A 36 5.86 9.65 -12.28
N LYS A 37 5.31 10.23 -13.37
CA LYS A 37 4.69 11.56 -13.41
C LYS A 37 3.26 11.59 -12.87
N MET A 38 2.62 10.44 -12.65
CA MET A 38 1.27 10.41 -12.07
C MET A 38 1.26 10.99 -10.64
N LYS A 39 0.15 11.65 -10.30
CA LYS A 39 -0.03 12.17 -8.93
C LYS A 39 0.01 11.03 -7.92
N SER A 40 0.91 11.11 -6.94
CA SER A 40 0.98 10.18 -5.82
C SER A 40 1.49 10.91 -4.58
N LYS A 41 1.18 10.37 -3.40
CA LYS A 41 1.58 11.00 -2.11
C LYS A 41 3.01 10.64 -1.71
N LYS A 42 3.69 9.75 -2.42
CA LYS A 42 5.07 9.28 -2.14
C LYS A 42 5.27 8.85 -0.68
N ILE A 43 4.27 8.18 -0.10
CA ILE A 43 4.23 7.86 1.33
C ILE A 43 5.41 6.99 1.74
N ARG A 44 5.72 5.94 0.96
CA ARG A 44 6.76 4.96 1.28
C ARG A 44 8.16 5.58 1.40
N PRO A 45 8.67 6.33 0.43
CA PRO A 45 9.96 7.00 0.59
C PRO A 45 9.95 8.08 1.67
N ILE A 46 8.82 8.76 1.93
CA ILE A 46 8.70 9.70 3.06
C ILE A 46 8.84 8.97 4.40
N LEU A 47 8.21 7.82 4.58
CA LEU A 47 8.36 6.99 5.78
C LEU A 47 9.82 6.57 6.01
N SER A 48 10.56 6.22 4.95
CA SER A 48 11.99 5.91 5.05
C SER A 48 12.81 7.11 5.53
N ILE A 49 12.50 8.31 5.03
CA ILE A 49 13.16 9.55 5.48
C ILE A 49 12.84 9.82 6.96
N LEU A 50 11.59 9.69 7.37
CA LEU A 50 11.16 9.91 8.74
C LEU A 50 11.81 8.91 9.72
N ALA A 51 11.90 7.63 9.35
CA ALA A 51 12.61 6.63 10.13
C ALA A 51 14.12 6.93 10.22
N TYR A 52 14.76 7.36 9.13
CA TYR A 52 16.15 7.79 9.16
C TYR A 52 16.38 8.97 10.11
N LYS A 53 15.46 9.93 10.12
CA LYS A 53 15.51 11.15 10.96
C LYS A 53 15.38 10.86 12.45
N LEU A 54 14.93 9.70 12.85
CA LEU A 54 14.96 9.31 14.27
C LEU A 54 16.38 9.36 14.84
N LYS A 55 17.39 9.05 14.03
CA LYS A 55 18.79 9.01 14.47
C LYS A 55 19.69 10.06 13.82
N LYS A 56 19.45 10.44 12.56
CA LYS A 56 20.31 11.35 11.79
C LYS A 56 19.49 12.45 11.13
N ASN A 57 20.06 13.67 10.98
CA ASN A 57 19.33 14.81 10.44
C ASN A 57 19.59 15.05 8.92
N ASN A 58 20.69 14.54 8.38
CA ASN A 58 21.14 14.74 6.98
C ASN A 58 20.39 13.81 5.99
N TRP A 59 19.06 13.82 6.05
CA TRP A 59 18.18 12.94 5.30
C TRP A 59 18.29 13.09 3.77
N GLN A 60 18.74 14.23 3.27
CA GLN A 60 18.86 14.50 1.83
C GLN A 60 19.76 13.47 1.13
N GLN A 61 20.81 12.99 1.79
CA GLN A 61 21.77 12.05 1.24
C GLN A 61 21.19 10.65 0.96
N ILE A 62 20.10 10.27 1.62
CA ILE A 62 19.48 8.96 1.42
C ILE A 62 18.37 8.97 0.36
N VAL A 63 17.93 10.14 -0.12
CA VAL A 63 16.78 10.23 -1.04
C VAL A 63 17.05 9.43 -2.31
N LYS A 64 18.27 9.48 -2.84
CA LYS A 64 18.70 8.70 -4.00
C LYS A 64 18.57 7.17 -3.83
N TYR A 65 18.50 6.66 -2.60
CA TYR A 65 18.30 5.25 -2.32
C TYR A 65 16.83 4.92 -2.01
N VAL A 66 16.14 5.77 -1.25
CA VAL A 66 14.76 5.48 -0.85
C VAL A 66 13.75 5.61 -2.00
N ILE A 67 14.11 6.27 -3.10
CA ILE A 67 13.29 6.28 -4.32
C ILE A 67 13.15 4.87 -4.93
N ALA A 68 14.08 3.94 -4.67
CA ALA A 68 13.98 2.56 -5.12
C ALA A 68 12.68 1.88 -4.65
N ILE A 69 12.22 2.21 -3.42
CA ILE A 69 10.93 1.71 -2.92
C ILE A 69 9.75 2.21 -3.76
N GLU A 70 9.81 3.46 -4.20
CA GLU A 70 8.74 4.02 -5.04
C GLU A 70 8.77 3.42 -6.45
N LEU A 71 9.95 3.10 -6.99
CA LEU A 71 10.08 2.40 -8.27
C LEU A 71 9.50 1.00 -8.17
N PHE A 72 9.88 0.25 -7.15
CA PHE A 72 9.33 -1.08 -6.89
C PHE A 72 7.81 -1.04 -6.67
N HIS A 73 7.31 -0.07 -5.92
CA HIS A 73 5.87 0.11 -5.77
C HIS A 73 5.14 0.41 -7.09
N ASN A 74 5.74 1.22 -7.99
CA ASN A 74 5.13 1.45 -9.29
C ASN A 74 5.20 0.21 -10.18
N PHE A 75 6.24 -0.63 -10.07
CA PHE A 75 6.28 -1.95 -10.68
C PHE A 75 5.06 -2.79 -10.23
N THR A 76 4.84 -2.92 -8.92
CA THR A 76 3.70 -3.72 -8.42
C THR A 76 2.36 -3.15 -8.89
N LEU A 77 2.22 -1.81 -8.99
CA LEU A 77 0.99 -1.18 -9.49
C LEU A 77 0.74 -1.45 -10.97
N ILE A 78 1.79 -1.51 -11.81
CA ILE A 78 1.65 -1.80 -13.25
C ILE A 78 1.16 -3.24 -13.44
N HIS A 79 1.79 -4.19 -12.74
CA HIS A 79 1.41 -5.60 -12.82
C HIS A 79 0.01 -5.85 -12.24
N ASP A 80 -0.33 -5.19 -11.15
CA ASP A 80 -1.67 -5.20 -10.55
C ASP A 80 -2.73 -4.72 -11.57
N ASP A 81 -2.46 -3.59 -12.25
CA ASP A 81 -3.37 -3.04 -13.27
C ASP A 81 -3.61 -4.00 -14.44
N ILE A 82 -2.60 -4.79 -14.83
CA ILE A 82 -2.71 -5.82 -15.89
C ILE A 82 -3.55 -6.98 -15.39
N ILE A 83 -3.26 -7.50 -14.20
CA ILE A 83 -3.97 -8.62 -13.58
C ILE A 83 -5.45 -8.29 -13.39
N ASP A 84 -5.75 -7.09 -12.89
CA ASP A 84 -7.11 -6.60 -12.62
C ASP A 84 -7.83 -6.10 -13.89
N ASN A 85 -7.19 -6.12 -15.07
CA ASN A 85 -7.70 -5.51 -16.31
C ASN A 85 -8.15 -4.05 -16.10
N ALA A 86 -7.45 -3.31 -15.24
CA ALA A 86 -7.81 -1.96 -14.86
C ALA A 86 -7.58 -0.98 -16.01
N THR A 87 -8.58 -0.15 -16.31
CA THR A 87 -8.50 0.85 -17.40
C THR A 87 -7.98 2.20 -16.93
N LEU A 88 -8.19 2.52 -15.64
CA LEU A 88 -7.84 3.81 -15.05
C LEU A 88 -7.13 3.64 -13.70
N ARG A 89 -6.05 4.43 -13.52
CA ARG A 89 -5.36 4.61 -12.24
C ARG A 89 -5.16 6.10 -11.96
N ARG A 90 -5.65 6.56 -10.81
CA ARG A 90 -5.54 7.99 -10.39
C ARG A 90 -6.11 8.97 -11.44
N GLY A 91 -7.20 8.57 -12.10
CA GLY A 91 -7.88 9.37 -13.12
C GLY A 91 -7.16 9.43 -14.48
N LYS A 92 -6.15 8.59 -14.71
CA LYS A 92 -5.44 8.45 -15.99
C LYS A 92 -5.49 7.00 -16.47
N HIS A 93 -5.36 6.79 -17.78
CA HIS A 93 -5.25 5.45 -18.34
C HIS A 93 -4.08 4.69 -17.71
N THR A 94 -4.29 3.41 -17.42
CA THR A 94 -3.23 2.48 -17.03
C THR A 94 -2.25 2.24 -18.18
N ILE A 95 -1.10 1.64 -17.91
CA ILE A 95 -0.12 1.38 -18.99
C ILE A 95 -0.65 0.34 -19.97
N ASN A 96 -1.25 -0.74 -19.47
CA ASN A 96 -1.86 -1.77 -20.31
C ASN A 96 -2.97 -1.21 -21.21
N ASN A 97 -3.79 -0.29 -20.71
CA ASN A 97 -4.85 0.33 -21.51
C ASN A 97 -4.31 1.37 -22.51
N LYS A 98 -3.23 2.08 -22.16
CA LYS A 98 -2.66 3.13 -23.04
C LYS A 98 -1.71 2.57 -24.10
N TRP A 99 -1.00 1.50 -23.79
CA TRP A 99 -0.08 0.78 -24.70
C TRP A 99 -0.60 -0.65 -24.94
N ASN A 100 -0.17 -1.61 -24.13
CA ASN A 100 -0.65 -2.98 -24.08
C ASN A 100 -0.03 -3.71 -22.87
N ASP A 101 -0.46 -4.95 -22.60
CA ASP A 101 0.02 -5.75 -21.47
C ASP A 101 1.50 -6.08 -21.57
N ASN A 102 2.01 -6.42 -22.75
CA ASN A 102 3.43 -6.76 -22.95
C ASN A 102 4.35 -5.59 -22.59
N ILE A 103 3.98 -4.38 -23.01
CA ILE A 103 4.71 -3.15 -22.65
C ILE A 103 4.60 -2.89 -21.15
N GLY A 104 3.44 -3.15 -20.54
CA GLY A 104 3.25 -3.05 -19.11
C GLY A 104 4.17 -3.99 -18.33
N ILE A 105 4.20 -5.27 -18.73
CA ILE A 105 5.07 -6.30 -18.11
C ILE A 105 6.54 -5.86 -18.18
N LEU A 106 7.06 -5.58 -19.36
CA LEU A 106 8.47 -5.21 -19.54
C LEU A 106 8.85 -3.91 -18.84
N SER A 107 7.96 -2.91 -18.83
CA SER A 107 8.20 -1.64 -18.15
C SER A 107 8.19 -1.82 -16.63
N GLY A 108 7.32 -2.67 -16.12
CA GLY A 108 7.27 -3.05 -14.71
C GLY A 108 8.55 -3.77 -14.29
N ASP A 109 8.96 -4.81 -15.02
CA ASP A 109 10.18 -5.57 -14.74
C ASP A 109 11.41 -4.67 -14.72
N LEU A 110 11.51 -3.75 -15.67
CA LEU A 110 12.59 -2.77 -15.72
C LEU A 110 12.60 -1.86 -14.48
N LEU A 111 11.44 -1.43 -13.98
CA LEU A 111 11.37 -0.65 -12.74
C LEU A 111 11.90 -1.43 -11.53
N MET A 112 11.58 -2.73 -11.44
CA MET A 112 12.11 -3.62 -10.39
C MET A 112 13.63 -3.74 -10.48
N ILE A 113 14.18 -3.92 -11.68
CA ILE A 113 15.63 -3.99 -11.90
C ILE A 113 16.32 -2.65 -11.59
N ILE A 114 15.72 -1.52 -11.95
CA ILE A 114 16.27 -0.20 -11.59
C ILE A 114 16.27 -0.01 -10.07
N ALA A 115 15.24 -0.45 -9.36
CA ALA A 115 15.20 -0.41 -7.89
C ALA A 115 16.35 -1.22 -7.27
N ASN A 116 16.58 -2.46 -7.74
CA ASN A 116 17.71 -3.28 -7.34
C ASN A 116 19.06 -2.59 -7.62
N LYS A 117 19.24 -2.02 -8.81
CA LYS A 117 20.45 -1.27 -9.20
C LYS A 117 20.71 -0.09 -8.28
N ILE A 118 19.68 0.62 -7.82
CA ILE A 118 19.85 1.71 -6.87
C ILE A 118 20.36 1.19 -5.52
N PHE A 119 19.81 0.08 -5.02
CA PHE A 119 20.29 -0.53 -3.78
C PHE A 119 21.70 -1.10 -3.89
N SER A 120 22.11 -1.60 -5.05
CA SER A 120 23.48 -2.09 -5.28
C SER A 120 24.55 -0.99 -5.27
N ASN A 121 24.16 0.28 -5.34
CA ASN A 121 25.06 1.43 -5.17
C ASN A 121 25.27 1.85 -3.71
N LEU A 122 24.71 1.14 -2.74
CA LEU A 122 24.96 1.35 -1.32
C LEU A 122 26.37 0.85 -0.92
N PRO A 123 26.98 1.37 0.16
CA PRO A 123 28.20 0.79 0.73
C PRO A 123 27.99 -0.70 1.04
N LEU A 124 29.00 -1.53 0.76
CA LEU A 124 28.93 -2.99 0.72
C LEU A 124 28.20 -3.63 1.92
N ASN A 125 28.56 -3.21 3.14
CA ASN A 125 27.98 -3.74 4.38
C ASN A 125 26.48 -3.37 4.56
N ILE A 126 26.06 -2.24 4.01
CA ILE A 126 24.64 -1.81 4.02
C ILE A 126 23.90 -2.47 2.87
N MET A 127 24.52 -2.53 1.69
CA MET A 127 24.01 -3.13 0.46
C MET A 127 23.57 -4.57 0.70
N GLN A 128 24.44 -5.41 1.25
CA GLN A 128 24.14 -6.82 1.52
C GLN A 128 22.89 -6.96 2.40
N LYS A 129 22.78 -6.17 3.47
CA LYS A 129 21.63 -6.18 4.36
C LYS A 129 20.35 -5.70 3.66
N VAL A 130 20.44 -4.61 2.90
CA VAL A 130 19.27 -4.01 2.21
C VAL A 130 18.79 -4.94 1.10
N LEU A 131 19.66 -5.45 0.24
CA LEU A 131 19.28 -6.35 -0.86
C LEU A 131 18.68 -7.66 -0.34
N LYS A 132 19.28 -8.27 0.69
CA LYS A 132 18.70 -9.47 1.32
C LYS A 132 17.26 -9.20 1.78
N ARG A 133 17.07 -8.12 2.55
CA ARG A 133 15.73 -7.77 3.05
C ARG A 133 14.77 -7.39 1.94
N PHE A 134 15.20 -6.63 0.95
CA PHE A 134 14.38 -6.24 -0.19
C PHE A 134 13.87 -7.47 -0.96
N ASN A 135 14.72 -8.45 -1.23
CA ASN A 135 14.33 -9.68 -1.92
C ASN A 135 13.32 -10.50 -1.09
N GLU A 136 13.53 -10.64 0.24
CA GLU A 136 12.56 -11.28 1.13
C GLU A 136 11.19 -10.56 1.12
N ILE A 137 11.20 -9.24 1.03
CA ILE A 137 10.00 -8.41 0.97
C ILE A 137 9.30 -8.55 -0.39
N ALA A 138 10.07 -8.55 -1.48
CA ALA A 138 9.54 -8.74 -2.82
C ALA A 138 8.83 -10.11 -2.96
N ILE A 139 9.45 -11.19 -2.47
CA ILE A 139 8.84 -12.53 -2.45
C ILE A 139 7.49 -12.49 -1.71
N LYS A 140 7.45 -11.90 -0.51
CA LYS A 140 6.21 -11.80 0.27
C LYS A 140 5.10 -11.04 -0.46
N ILE A 141 5.46 -9.98 -1.20
CA ILE A 141 4.49 -9.20 -1.96
C ILE A 141 3.91 -10.04 -3.11
N PHE A 142 4.74 -10.83 -3.79
CA PHE A 142 4.27 -11.74 -4.84
C PHE A 142 3.38 -12.86 -4.28
N GLU A 143 3.76 -13.44 -3.12
CA GLU A 143 2.90 -14.38 -2.40
C GLU A 143 1.56 -13.73 -2.03
N GLY A 144 1.57 -12.49 -1.54
CA GLY A 144 0.37 -11.73 -1.21
C GLY A 144 -0.52 -11.45 -2.42
N GLN A 145 0.07 -11.10 -3.56
CA GLN A 145 -0.64 -10.92 -4.82
C GLN A 145 -1.26 -12.24 -5.32
N HIS A 146 -0.52 -13.34 -5.19
CA HIS A 146 -1.03 -14.66 -5.56
C HIS A 146 -2.23 -15.09 -4.70
N TYR A 147 -2.17 -14.84 -3.37
CA TYR A 147 -3.33 -15.07 -2.50
C TYR A 147 -4.53 -14.22 -2.89
N ASP A 148 -4.33 -12.94 -3.23
CA ASP A 148 -5.41 -12.05 -3.65
C ASP A 148 -6.13 -12.61 -4.88
N MET A 149 -5.38 -12.99 -5.93
CA MET A 149 -5.92 -13.63 -7.14
C MET A 149 -6.67 -14.94 -6.85
N ASN A 150 -6.10 -15.81 -6.00
CA ASN A 150 -6.74 -17.08 -5.65
C ASN A 150 -8.05 -16.87 -4.90
N TYR A 151 -8.08 -15.91 -3.98
CA TYR A 151 -9.27 -15.64 -3.17
C TYR A 151 -10.43 -15.05 -3.95
N GLU A 152 -10.20 -14.48 -5.13
CA GLU A 152 -11.29 -14.08 -6.04
C GLU A 152 -12.17 -15.27 -6.43
N ASN A 153 -11.56 -16.44 -6.64
CA ASN A 153 -12.25 -17.68 -7.06
C ASN A 153 -12.80 -18.52 -5.89
N GLU A 154 -12.40 -18.21 -4.65
CA GLU A 154 -12.87 -18.92 -3.47
C GLU A 154 -14.31 -18.49 -3.12
N LYS A 155 -15.14 -19.43 -2.68
CA LYS A 155 -16.49 -19.09 -2.20
C LYS A 155 -16.42 -18.25 -0.93
N LEU A 156 -15.60 -18.67 0.02
CA LEU A 156 -15.41 -18.04 1.33
C LEU A 156 -13.94 -18.06 1.70
N ILE A 157 -13.47 -16.97 2.29
CA ILE A 157 -12.18 -16.88 2.96
C ILE A 157 -12.39 -16.43 4.42
N THR A 158 -11.50 -16.85 5.30
CA THR A 158 -11.52 -16.44 6.69
C THR A 158 -10.88 -15.07 6.90
N GLU A 159 -11.24 -14.38 7.99
CA GLU A 159 -10.56 -13.16 8.42
C GLU A 159 -9.04 -13.34 8.47
N LYS A 160 -8.55 -14.46 9.03
CA LYS A 160 -7.11 -14.76 9.13
C LYS A 160 -6.44 -14.82 7.76
N GLN A 161 -7.08 -15.43 6.77
CA GLN A 161 -6.58 -15.49 5.39
C GLN A 161 -6.52 -14.09 4.76
N TYR A 162 -7.58 -13.31 4.92
CA TYR A 162 -7.63 -11.94 4.42
C TYR A 162 -6.54 -11.05 5.05
N ILE A 163 -6.43 -11.05 6.38
CA ILE A 163 -5.39 -10.27 7.08
C ILE A 163 -3.98 -10.71 6.66
N ASN A 164 -3.74 -12.02 6.45
CA ASN A 164 -2.45 -12.48 5.96
C ASN A 164 -2.17 -11.98 4.55
N MET A 165 -3.14 -12.01 3.65
CA MET A 165 -3.01 -11.52 2.27
C MET A 165 -2.67 -10.04 2.24
N ILE A 166 -3.43 -9.16 2.92
CA ILE A 166 -3.15 -7.71 2.95
C ILE A 166 -1.83 -7.39 3.68
N ARG A 167 -1.45 -8.17 4.68
CA ARG A 167 -0.15 -8.07 5.34
C ARG A 167 0.98 -8.29 4.33
N LEU A 168 0.89 -9.33 3.52
CA LEU A 168 1.90 -9.67 2.52
C LEU A 168 1.89 -8.67 1.35
N LYS A 169 0.73 -8.44 0.73
CA LYS A 169 0.58 -7.62 -0.48
C LYS A 169 0.86 -6.13 -0.20
N THR A 170 0.36 -5.59 0.90
CA THR A 170 0.34 -4.13 1.16
C THR A 170 1.27 -3.71 2.31
N ALA A 171 1.11 -4.34 3.49
CA ALA A 171 1.72 -3.86 4.72
C ALA A 171 3.24 -4.10 4.77
N THR A 172 3.69 -5.21 4.22
CA THR A 172 5.11 -5.61 4.18
C THR A 172 6.01 -4.53 3.56
N LEU A 173 5.59 -3.89 2.47
CA LEU A 173 6.38 -2.82 1.85
C LEU A 173 6.40 -1.53 2.67
N ILE A 174 5.34 -1.24 3.41
CA ILE A 174 5.29 -0.11 4.35
C ILE A 174 6.26 -0.38 5.53
N GLY A 175 6.25 -1.60 6.05
CA GLY A 175 7.22 -2.05 7.06
C GLY A 175 8.66 -1.90 6.59
N PHE A 176 8.97 -2.39 5.40
CA PHE A 176 10.30 -2.28 4.80
C PHE A 176 10.72 -0.81 4.56
N SER A 177 9.79 0.06 4.22
CA SER A 177 10.09 1.49 4.05
C SER A 177 10.68 2.10 5.33
N LEU A 178 10.11 1.79 6.48
CA LEU A 178 10.61 2.24 7.78
C LEU A 178 11.91 1.51 8.17
N GLU A 179 11.96 0.19 7.96
CA GLU A 179 13.15 -0.62 8.17
C GLU A 179 14.35 -0.09 7.39
N LEU A 180 14.17 0.28 6.11
CA LEU A 180 15.23 0.86 5.29
C LEU A 180 15.79 2.14 5.88
N GLY A 181 14.93 3.06 6.35
CA GLY A 181 15.38 4.28 7.05
C GLY A 181 16.21 3.97 8.29
N GLY A 182 15.79 2.99 9.09
CA GLY A 182 16.52 2.48 10.25
C GLY A 182 17.90 1.89 9.88
N ILE A 183 17.96 1.06 8.83
CA ILE A 183 19.21 0.47 8.33
C ILE A 183 20.17 1.57 7.85
N LEU A 184 19.70 2.50 7.01
CA LEU A 184 20.52 3.58 6.45
C LEU A 184 21.04 4.54 7.54
N SER A 185 20.29 4.73 8.62
CA SER A 185 20.75 5.52 9.78
C SER A 185 21.63 4.76 10.76
N LYS A 186 21.84 3.44 10.55
CA LYS A 186 22.60 2.55 11.43
C LYS A 186 22.01 2.45 12.84
N MET A 187 20.69 2.27 12.95
CA MET A 187 20.02 2.01 14.23
C MET A 187 20.37 0.62 14.78
N LYS A 188 20.08 0.37 16.06
CA LYS A 188 20.18 -0.95 16.68
C LYS A 188 19.23 -1.94 15.98
N ASN A 189 19.62 -3.20 15.84
CA ASN A 189 18.79 -4.20 15.14
C ASN A 189 17.40 -4.36 15.76
N LEU A 190 17.26 -4.24 17.08
CA LEU A 190 15.95 -4.30 17.74
C LEU A 190 15.05 -3.13 17.34
N ASP A 191 15.59 -1.92 17.27
CA ASP A 191 14.84 -0.73 16.84
C ASP A 191 14.41 -0.83 15.38
N ILE A 192 15.29 -1.38 14.52
CA ILE A 192 14.97 -1.65 13.10
C ILE A 192 13.81 -2.65 12.98
N LYS A 193 13.82 -3.72 13.79
CA LYS A 193 12.71 -4.69 13.85
C LYS A 193 11.40 -4.02 14.33
N ASN A 194 11.48 -3.17 15.35
CA ASN A 194 10.33 -2.44 15.84
C ASN A 194 9.77 -1.45 14.81
N LEU A 195 10.64 -0.78 14.02
CA LEU A 195 10.24 0.06 12.90
C LEU A 195 9.50 -0.74 11.82
N TYR A 196 10.02 -1.93 11.46
CA TYR A 196 9.34 -2.80 10.51
C TYR A 196 7.93 -3.17 11.01
N ARG A 197 7.82 -3.62 12.28
CA ARG A 197 6.52 -3.99 12.87
C ARG A 197 5.57 -2.81 12.96
N PHE A 198 6.06 -1.63 13.37
CA PHE A 198 5.26 -0.40 13.35
C PHE A 198 4.67 -0.17 11.95
N GLY A 199 5.48 -0.25 10.89
CA GLY A 199 5.01 -0.06 9.52
C GLY A 199 4.09 -1.17 9.02
N GLU A 200 4.35 -2.40 9.39
CA GLU A 200 3.49 -3.54 9.03
C GLU A 200 2.08 -3.37 9.62
N PHE A 201 1.96 -3.03 10.91
CA PHE A 201 0.66 -2.79 11.54
C PHE A 201 -0.05 -1.54 10.99
N ILE A 202 0.69 -0.45 10.73
CA ILE A 202 0.14 0.72 10.02
C ILE A 202 -0.41 0.30 8.65
N GLY A 203 0.32 -0.56 7.92
CA GLY A 203 -0.08 -1.02 6.60
C GLY A 203 -1.35 -1.86 6.59
N ILE A 204 -1.51 -2.74 7.57
CA ILE A 204 -2.74 -3.55 7.74
C ILE A 204 -3.93 -2.62 8.06
N GLY A 205 -3.80 -1.76 9.08
CA GLY A 205 -4.86 -0.83 9.45
C GLY A 205 -5.22 0.13 8.29
N PHE A 206 -4.24 0.53 7.50
CA PHE A 206 -4.42 1.35 6.33
C PHE A 206 -5.24 0.66 5.22
N GLN A 207 -4.98 -0.63 4.94
CA GLN A 207 -5.74 -1.39 3.95
C GLN A 207 -7.19 -1.62 4.43
N LEU A 208 -7.37 -2.03 5.69
CA LEU A 208 -8.70 -2.16 6.29
C LEU A 208 -9.49 -0.84 6.22
N GLN A 209 -8.81 0.30 6.41
CA GLN A 209 -9.41 1.62 6.28
C GLN A 209 -9.75 1.98 4.83
N ASP A 210 -8.92 1.60 3.86
CA ASP A 210 -9.23 1.81 2.44
C ASP A 210 -10.48 1.02 2.02
N ASP A 211 -10.63 -0.24 2.48
CA ASP A 211 -11.82 -1.06 2.25
C ASP A 211 -13.06 -0.46 2.94
N TYR A 212 -12.90 0.00 4.19
CA TYR A 212 -13.96 0.68 4.94
C TYR A 212 -14.46 1.93 4.22
N LEU A 213 -13.52 2.76 3.72
CA LEU A 213 -13.86 4.00 3.00
C LEU A 213 -14.45 3.76 1.62
N ASP A 214 -14.19 2.60 1.00
CA ASP A 214 -14.87 2.22 -0.26
C ASP A 214 -16.36 1.99 -0.04
N VAL A 215 -16.78 1.52 1.14
CA VAL A 215 -18.19 1.25 1.47
C VAL A 215 -18.88 2.42 2.19
N PHE A 216 -18.23 2.98 3.22
CA PHE A 216 -18.79 3.93 4.16
C PHE A 216 -18.20 5.35 4.04
N GLY A 217 -17.34 5.61 3.05
CA GLY A 217 -16.75 6.92 2.83
C GLY A 217 -17.73 7.97 2.32
N ASP A 218 -17.39 9.25 2.44
CA ASP A 218 -18.20 10.37 1.96
C ASP A 218 -18.10 10.54 0.43
N LYS A 219 -19.27 10.75 -0.23
CA LYS A 219 -19.36 11.03 -1.69
C LYS A 219 -18.58 12.27 -2.16
N LYS A 220 -18.18 13.14 -1.24
CA LYS A 220 -17.55 14.44 -1.53
C LYS A 220 -16.17 14.35 -2.20
N PHE A 221 -15.57 13.17 -2.31
CA PHE A 221 -14.14 13.01 -2.68
C PHE A 221 -13.86 12.35 -4.02
N GLY A 222 -14.82 12.25 -4.93
CA GLY A 222 -14.58 11.85 -6.31
C GLY A 222 -14.21 10.36 -6.53
N LYS A 223 -14.21 9.51 -5.49
CA LYS A 223 -14.21 8.05 -5.63
C LYS A 223 -15.64 7.54 -5.80
N LYS A 224 -15.85 6.60 -6.71
CA LYS A 224 -17.10 5.82 -6.76
C LYS A 224 -17.11 4.96 -5.49
N ILE A 225 -18.10 5.17 -4.61
CA ILE A 225 -18.35 4.34 -3.44
C ILE A 225 -18.88 2.99 -3.89
N GLY A 226 -18.46 1.90 -3.21
CA GLY A 226 -18.93 0.55 -3.46
C GLY A 226 -18.25 -0.15 -4.63
N GLY A 227 -17.06 0.29 -5.02
CA GLY A 227 -16.27 -0.37 -6.07
C GLY A 227 -15.98 -1.81 -5.73
N ASP A 228 -15.57 -2.09 -4.51
CA ASP A 228 -15.25 -3.44 -4.02
C ASP A 228 -16.50 -4.33 -3.95
N ILE A 229 -17.66 -3.76 -3.60
CA ILE A 229 -18.96 -4.46 -3.63
C ILE A 229 -19.31 -4.87 -5.07
N LEU A 230 -19.13 -3.96 -6.04
CA LEU A 230 -19.45 -4.26 -7.44
C LEU A 230 -18.57 -5.35 -8.02
N LEU A 231 -17.29 -5.34 -7.66
CA LEU A 231 -16.30 -6.34 -8.09
C LEU A 231 -16.36 -7.65 -7.27
N ASN A 232 -17.27 -7.76 -6.30
CA ASN A 232 -17.37 -8.91 -5.39
C ASN A 232 -16.08 -9.23 -4.65
N LYS A 233 -15.25 -8.22 -4.36
CA LYS A 233 -13.97 -8.41 -3.66
C LYS A 233 -14.19 -8.97 -2.26
N LYS A 234 -13.35 -9.94 -1.89
CA LYS A 234 -13.38 -10.59 -0.56
C LYS A 234 -12.73 -9.69 0.50
N THR A 235 -13.34 -8.51 0.74
CA THR A 235 -12.86 -7.56 1.76
C THR A 235 -13.19 -8.03 3.17
N TYR A 236 -12.54 -7.44 4.18
CA TYR A 236 -12.86 -7.69 5.58
C TYR A 236 -14.35 -7.50 5.88
N LEU A 237 -14.95 -6.44 5.32
CA LEU A 237 -16.37 -6.12 5.52
C LEU A 237 -17.28 -7.22 4.98
N LEU A 238 -17.01 -7.72 3.77
CA LEU A 238 -17.81 -8.80 3.17
C LEU A 238 -17.66 -10.10 3.98
N ILE A 239 -16.46 -10.44 4.45
CA ILE A 239 -16.22 -11.61 5.28
C ILE A 239 -17.04 -11.50 6.57
N LYS A 240 -16.95 -10.39 7.28
CA LYS A 240 -17.72 -10.18 8.52
C LYS A 240 -19.21 -10.18 8.30
N LEU A 241 -19.69 -9.62 7.21
CA LEU A 241 -21.09 -9.69 6.83
C LEU A 241 -21.55 -11.15 6.70
N LEU A 242 -20.82 -11.97 5.91
CA LEU A 242 -21.17 -13.37 5.69
C LEU A 242 -21.08 -14.22 6.99
N GLU A 243 -20.15 -13.92 7.89
CA GLU A 243 -20.06 -14.56 9.20
C GLU A 243 -21.24 -14.21 10.12
N SER A 244 -21.84 -13.03 10.00
CA SER A 244 -22.91 -12.52 10.87
C SER A 244 -24.33 -12.78 10.33
N THR A 245 -24.47 -13.34 9.13
CA THR A 245 -25.77 -13.53 8.46
C THR A 245 -26.30 -14.94 8.64
N ASN A 246 -27.66 -15.04 8.71
CA ASN A 246 -28.38 -16.31 8.68
C ASN A 246 -28.53 -16.83 7.24
N GLU A 247 -29.07 -18.06 7.09
CA GLU A 247 -29.19 -18.70 5.76
C GLU A 247 -30.06 -17.90 4.78
N LYS A 248 -31.15 -17.26 5.23
CA LYS A 248 -32.01 -16.41 4.37
C LYS A 248 -31.25 -15.19 3.85
N GLU A 249 -30.50 -14.53 4.74
CA GLU A 249 -29.67 -13.36 4.39
C GLU A 249 -28.53 -13.75 3.45
N LYS A 250 -27.90 -14.92 3.64
CA LYS A 250 -26.88 -15.45 2.72
C LYS A 250 -27.44 -15.66 1.31
N ILE A 251 -28.67 -16.16 1.19
CA ILE A 251 -29.33 -16.29 -0.12
C ILE A 251 -29.48 -14.91 -0.79
N ILE A 252 -29.89 -13.89 -0.03
CA ILE A 252 -30.02 -12.51 -0.55
C ILE A 252 -28.67 -11.98 -1.03
N ILE A 253 -27.63 -12.13 -0.20
CA ILE A 253 -26.27 -11.68 -0.56
C ILE A 253 -25.77 -12.41 -1.81
N ASN A 254 -25.94 -13.74 -1.89
CA ASN A 254 -25.53 -14.54 -3.04
C ASN A 254 -26.30 -14.14 -4.32
N ASN A 255 -27.56 -13.80 -4.21
CA ASN A 255 -28.33 -13.27 -5.34
C ASN A 255 -27.73 -11.95 -5.84
N TRP A 256 -27.34 -11.02 -4.95
CA TRP A 256 -26.67 -9.78 -5.35
C TRP A 256 -25.26 -10.00 -5.92
N ILE A 257 -24.52 -10.99 -5.43
CA ILE A 257 -23.20 -11.37 -5.96
C ILE A 257 -23.33 -11.88 -7.40
N ASN A 258 -24.33 -12.73 -7.68
CA ASN A 258 -24.44 -13.43 -8.96
C ASN A 258 -25.27 -12.66 -10.00
N ASN A 259 -26.24 -11.81 -9.59
CA ASN A 259 -27.21 -11.14 -10.46
C ASN A 259 -27.13 -9.63 -10.29
N SER A 260 -26.12 -8.98 -10.88
CA SER A 260 -25.89 -7.53 -10.68
C SER A 260 -26.39 -6.67 -11.83
N ASN A 261 -27.65 -6.83 -12.27
CA ASN A 261 -28.24 -5.99 -13.33
C ASN A 261 -28.44 -4.52 -12.90
N ASN A 262 -28.40 -4.23 -11.58
CA ASN A 262 -28.50 -2.87 -11.06
C ASN A 262 -27.40 -2.55 -10.05
N PRO A 263 -26.27 -1.96 -10.49
CA PRO A 263 -25.12 -1.64 -9.62
C PRO A 263 -25.47 -0.77 -8.41
N LYS A 264 -26.39 0.20 -8.56
CA LYS A 264 -26.78 1.09 -7.46
C LYS A 264 -27.56 0.34 -6.37
N GLN A 265 -28.52 -0.47 -6.77
CA GLN A 265 -29.32 -1.28 -5.82
C GLN A 265 -28.45 -2.32 -5.11
N LYS A 266 -27.50 -2.94 -5.81
CA LYS A 266 -26.53 -3.87 -5.20
C LYS A 266 -25.72 -3.20 -4.09
N ILE A 267 -25.12 -2.03 -4.36
CA ILE A 267 -24.35 -1.27 -3.36
C ILE A 267 -25.25 -0.93 -2.16
N GLU A 268 -26.44 -0.40 -2.41
CA GLU A 268 -27.37 0.01 -1.35
C GLU A 268 -27.80 -1.17 -0.48
N ALA A 269 -28.21 -2.27 -1.08
CA ALA A 269 -28.66 -3.48 -0.37
C ALA A 269 -27.55 -4.06 0.51
N ILE A 270 -26.35 -4.24 -0.04
CA ILE A 270 -25.22 -4.81 0.71
C ILE A 270 -24.76 -3.84 1.81
N THR A 271 -24.69 -2.53 1.53
CA THR A 271 -24.30 -1.53 2.54
C THR A 271 -25.32 -1.44 3.68
N ASN A 272 -26.61 -1.53 3.40
CA ASN A 272 -27.65 -1.54 4.44
C ASN A 272 -27.54 -2.79 5.33
N LEU A 273 -27.34 -3.97 4.74
CA LEU A 273 -27.10 -5.20 5.51
C LEU A 273 -25.86 -5.10 6.39
N MET A 274 -24.76 -4.50 5.88
CA MET A 274 -23.57 -4.25 6.68
C MET A 274 -23.85 -3.35 7.88
N LYS A 275 -24.66 -2.28 7.70
CA LYS A 275 -25.07 -1.39 8.80
C LYS A 275 -25.97 -2.09 9.82
N GLU A 276 -26.96 -2.85 9.37
CA GLU A 276 -27.86 -3.63 10.25
C GLU A 276 -27.09 -4.62 11.12
N LYS A 277 -25.98 -5.17 10.62
CA LYS A 277 -25.11 -6.10 11.35
C LYS A 277 -23.96 -5.39 12.09
N ASN A 278 -23.93 -4.06 12.15
CA ASN A 278 -22.88 -3.23 12.77
C ASN A 278 -21.45 -3.54 12.25
N ILE A 279 -21.32 -3.92 10.96
CA ILE A 279 -20.03 -4.24 10.36
C ILE A 279 -19.12 -3.01 10.28
N ASP A 280 -19.68 -1.82 10.14
CA ASP A 280 -19.01 -0.53 10.24
C ASP A 280 -18.24 -0.39 11.57
N SER A 281 -18.96 -0.49 12.69
CA SER A 281 -18.40 -0.35 14.03
C SER A 281 -17.38 -1.44 14.35
N ILE A 282 -17.64 -2.69 13.95
CA ILE A 282 -16.72 -3.82 14.09
C ILE A 282 -15.41 -3.52 13.35
N THR A 283 -15.52 -3.06 12.10
CA THR A 283 -14.35 -2.78 11.26
C THR A 283 -13.55 -1.60 11.81
N GLU A 284 -14.21 -0.51 12.23
CA GLU A 284 -13.54 0.63 12.87
C GLU A 284 -12.77 0.22 14.14
N SER A 285 -13.34 -0.65 14.96
CA SER A 285 -12.67 -1.18 16.17
C SER A 285 -11.38 -1.92 15.79
N VAL A 286 -11.44 -2.81 14.79
CA VAL A 286 -10.27 -3.58 14.33
C VAL A 286 -9.21 -2.67 13.70
N ILE A 287 -9.60 -1.68 12.91
CA ILE A 287 -8.69 -0.66 12.37
C ILE A 287 -7.93 0.04 13.51
N ASN A 288 -8.65 0.49 14.54
CA ASN A 288 -8.07 1.16 15.71
C ASN A 288 -7.11 0.24 16.47
N ASP A 289 -7.44 -1.04 16.63
CA ASP A 289 -6.58 -2.03 17.27
C ASP A 289 -5.25 -2.21 16.54
N TYR A 290 -5.27 -2.28 15.21
CA TYR A 290 -4.04 -2.35 14.40
C TYR A 290 -3.20 -1.09 14.55
N PHE A 291 -3.81 0.09 14.55
CA PHE A 291 -3.07 1.33 14.77
C PHE A 291 -2.51 1.44 16.20
N ASN A 292 -3.24 1.02 17.22
CA ASN A 292 -2.74 0.99 18.60
C ASN A 292 -1.54 0.05 18.72
N LYS A 293 -1.63 -1.19 18.19
CA LYS A 293 -0.51 -2.14 18.12
C LYS A 293 0.70 -1.54 17.41
N ALA A 294 0.50 -0.80 16.31
CA ALA A 294 1.59 -0.11 15.64
C ALA A 294 2.29 0.88 16.58
N PHE A 295 1.55 1.79 17.21
CA PHE A 295 2.16 2.79 18.10
C PHE A 295 2.86 2.17 19.31
N ASP A 296 2.44 1.01 19.79
CA ASP A 296 3.15 0.27 20.86
C ASP A 296 4.53 -0.21 20.40
N TYR A 297 4.68 -0.65 19.14
CA TYR A 297 6.01 -0.94 18.59
C TYR A 297 6.88 0.32 18.47
N LEU A 298 6.30 1.46 18.08
CA LEU A 298 7.03 2.74 18.02
C LEU A 298 7.49 3.22 19.41
N LYS A 299 6.71 3.00 20.46
CA LYS A 299 7.09 3.30 21.87
C LYS A 299 8.34 2.52 22.29
N ARG A 300 8.48 1.24 21.87
CA ARG A 300 9.60 0.34 22.24
C ARG A 300 10.95 0.77 21.64
N ILE A 301 10.97 1.67 20.66
CA ILE A 301 12.22 2.16 20.06
C ILE A 301 12.95 3.06 21.07
N ASP A 302 14.23 2.76 21.32
CA ASP A 302 15.09 3.46 22.28
C ASP A 302 15.58 4.81 21.73
N ILE A 303 14.64 5.75 21.52
CA ILE A 303 14.88 7.10 21.02
C ILE A 303 13.95 8.08 21.72
N LYS A 304 14.45 9.28 22.02
CA LYS A 304 13.68 10.35 22.69
C LYS A 304 12.38 10.63 21.92
N ASN A 305 11.27 10.80 22.66
CA ASN A 305 9.95 11.02 22.05
C ASN A 305 9.91 12.25 21.13
N SER A 306 10.65 13.32 21.45
CA SER A 306 10.76 14.50 20.59
C SER A 306 11.24 14.19 19.17
N LYS A 307 12.07 13.15 19.00
CA LYS A 307 12.52 12.68 17.68
C LYS A 307 11.48 11.86 16.93
N LYS A 308 10.55 11.21 17.66
CA LYS A 308 9.46 10.40 17.09
C LYS A 308 8.28 11.27 16.61
N ASN A 309 8.13 12.51 17.12
CA ASN A 309 6.93 13.33 16.89
C ASN A 309 6.58 13.51 15.42
N GLU A 310 7.57 13.75 14.55
CA GLU A 310 7.32 13.95 13.12
C GLU A 310 6.78 12.68 12.43
N LEU A 311 7.33 11.51 12.80
CA LEU A 311 6.84 10.21 12.32
C LEU A 311 5.43 9.92 12.86
N ILE A 312 5.18 10.21 14.14
CA ILE A 312 3.86 10.05 14.77
C ILE A 312 2.82 10.93 14.08
N GLU A 313 3.12 12.22 13.88
CA GLU A 313 2.22 13.16 13.22
C GLU A 313 1.90 12.71 11.78
N PHE A 314 2.93 12.34 11.02
CA PHE A 314 2.75 11.85 9.66
C PHE A 314 1.88 10.59 9.62
N SER A 315 2.13 9.63 10.52
CA SER A 315 1.36 8.40 10.60
C SER A 315 -0.09 8.66 11.02
N LYS A 316 -0.34 9.54 12.01
CA LYS A 316 -1.69 9.95 12.39
C LYS A 316 -2.45 10.62 11.24
N ASN A 317 -1.78 11.42 10.42
CA ASN A 317 -2.37 12.02 9.23
C ASN A 317 -2.68 11.00 8.12
N LEU A 318 -1.99 9.85 8.10
CA LEU A 318 -2.35 8.73 7.23
C LEU A 318 -3.58 7.98 7.74
N ILE A 319 -3.69 7.82 9.06
CA ILE A 319 -4.78 7.14 9.76
C ILE A 319 -6.07 7.98 9.71
N ASN A 320 -5.99 9.27 10.03
CA ASN A 320 -7.13 10.17 10.10
C ASN A 320 -7.60 10.66 8.71
N ARG A 321 -7.39 9.86 7.68
CA ARG A 321 -7.97 10.14 6.38
C ARG A 321 -9.48 10.05 6.49
N LYS A 322 -10.13 11.16 6.58
CA LYS A 322 -11.56 11.25 6.23
C LYS A 322 -11.72 11.35 4.71
N ASN A 323 -10.58 11.24 3.96
CA ASN A 323 -10.56 11.46 2.48
C ASN A 323 -9.29 10.89 1.85
#